data_36c410e0c68728d0781053efa4c775a9
#
_entry.id   36c410e0c68728d0781053efa4c775a9
#
_cell.length_a   1.000
_cell.length_b   1.000
_cell.length_c   1.000
_cell.angle_alpha   90.00
_cell.angle_beta   90.00
_cell.angle_gamma   90.00
#
_symmetry.space_group_name_H-M   'P 1'
#
loop_
_entity.id
_entity.type
_entity.pdbx_description
1 polymer ?
#
loop_
_entity_poly.entity_id
_entity_poly.type
_entity_poly.pdbx_seq_one_letter_code
_entity_poly.pdbx_strand_id
1 'polypeptide(L)'
;MVVRGSFGYDKALFKPLVFSMSYQASIRKAVIPVAGLGTRMLPATKAIPKEMLPVVDKPLIQYVVNEAVQAGIKEIVLVTHASKNSIENHFDTSFELEATLEKRVKRQLLNEVQKICPPDVTIMHVRQGEARGLGHAILCARPLVGDAPFAILLPDVLIDDAACDLGKDNLAAMISAFAETGHSQILVEPVAQELVDQFGIVDLGDNSLAQGESAPITAMVEKPARNEAPSNLSVVGRYVLPASIWPLLQKTPLGKGDEVQLTDTIAMLMEREPVDAHHITGKSHDCGSKLGYLMANVEYGLRHSELGNDFSRYLKQLKP
;
A
#
# COMPACT_ATOMS: atom_id res chain seq x y z
N MET A 1 -3.26 56.64 59.67
CA MET A 1 -2.29 55.53 59.75
C MET A 1 -2.70 54.45 58.72
N VAL A 2 -2.11 54.54 57.54
CA VAL A 2 -2.52 53.67 56.39
C VAL A 2 -1.44 52.62 56.27
N VAL A 3 -1.81 51.35 56.50
CA VAL A 3 -0.92 50.20 56.30
C VAL A 3 -1.11 49.71 54.86
N ARG A 4 -0.10 49.84 54.01
CA ARG A 4 0.01 49.23 52.68
C ARG A 4 0.60 47.84 52.84
N GLY A 5 -0.22 46.80 52.60
CA GLY A 5 0.27 45.43 52.41
C GLY A 5 0.60 45.18 50.95
N SER A 6 1.88 44.90 50.64
CA SER A 6 2.35 44.47 49.34
C SER A 6 2.18 42.94 49.24
N PHE A 7 1.30 42.48 48.34
CA PHE A 7 1.25 41.08 47.95
C PHE A 7 2.29 40.84 46.83
N GLY A 8 3.34 40.12 47.17
CA GLY A 8 4.29 39.60 46.21
C GLY A 8 3.68 38.40 45.49
N TYR A 9 3.50 38.51 44.16
CA TYR A 9 3.20 37.39 43.29
C TYR A 9 4.47 36.62 42.95
N ASP A 10 4.56 35.41 43.45
CA ASP A 10 5.61 34.46 43.16
C ASP A 10 5.46 33.94 41.72
N LYS A 11 6.38 34.32 40.83
CA LYS A 11 6.42 33.98 39.37
C LYS A 11 6.96 32.60 39.06
N ALA A 12 7.05 31.69 40.01
CA ALA A 12 7.76 30.44 39.87
C ALA A 12 6.86 29.20 40.00
N LEU A 13 5.77 29.05 39.21
CA LEU A 13 5.04 27.76 39.18
C LEU A 13 4.13 27.57 37.94
N PHE A 14 4.50 28.11 36.76
CA PHE A 14 3.89 27.65 35.52
C PHE A 14 5.01 27.10 34.60
N LYS A 15 5.42 25.84 34.83
CA LYS A 15 5.98 25.02 33.78
C LYS A 15 4.82 24.65 32.85
N PRO A 16 4.87 24.95 31.54
CA PRO A 16 3.91 24.42 30.63
C PRO A 16 4.05 22.89 30.66
N LEU A 17 2.98 22.21 31.09
CA LEU A 17 2.82 20.77 30.80
C LEU A 17 2.78 20.64 29.27
N VAL A 18 3.91 20.32 28.68
CA VAL A 18 3.94 19.78 27.33
C VAL A 18 3.29 18.40 27.46
N PHE A 19 1.97 18.34 27.25
CA PHE A 19 1.32 17.10 26.93
C PHE A 19 1.91 16.64 25.59
N SER A 20 2.89 15.76 25.66
CA SER A 20 3.18 14.84 24.58
C SER A 20 1.90 14.00 24.42
N MET A 21 0.98 14.45 23.59
CA MET A 21 -0.04 13.58 23.04
C MET A 21 0.74 12.57 22.20
N SER A 22 1.04 11.40 22.78
CA SER A 22 1.36 10.22 22.00
C SER A 22 0.17 10.01 21.07
N TYR A 23 0.38 10.26 19.79
CA TYR A 23 -0.62 10.06 18.73
C TYR A 23 -0.79 8.56 18.53
N GLN A 24 -1.44 7.89 19.49
CA GLN A 24 -1.81 6.48 19.42
C GLN A 24 -3.07 6.32 18.55
N ALA A 25 -3.14 6.99 17.41
CA ALA A 25 -4.10 6.66 16.39
C ALA A 25 -3.57 5.44 15.64
N SER A 26 -3.97 4.24 16.07
CA SER A 26 -3.68 3.03 15.30
C SER A 26 -4.23 3.23 13.88
N ILE A 27 -3.39 3.11 12.86
CA ILE A 27 -3.82 3.22 11.47
C ILE A 27 -4.71 2.02 11.19
N ARG A 28 -6.00 2.29 10.98
CA ARG A 28 -7.03 1.26 10.76
C ARG A 28 -7.54 1.21 9.33
N LYS A 29 -7.24 2.25 8.54
CA LYS A 29 -7.77 2.42 7.19
C LYS A 29 -6.70 2.25 6.14
N ALA A 30 -7.03 1.57 5.06
CA ALA A 30 -6.22 1.49 3.86
C ALA A 30 -7.00 1.92 2.62
N VAL A 31 -6.32 2.53 1.67
CA VAL A 31 -6.83 2.89 0.35
C VAL A 31 -6.12 2.06 -0.70
N ILE A 32 -6.88 1.33 -1.52
CA ILE A 32 -6.36 0.50 -2.61
C ILE A 32 -6.94 1.02 -3.92
N PRO A 33 -6.15 1.71 -4.76
CA PRO A 33 -6.62 2.26 -6.03
C PRO A 33 -6.68 1.17 -7.10
N VAL A 34 -7.88 0.75 -7.49
CA VAL A 34 -8.13 -0.30 -8.49
C VAL A 34 -8.80 0.24 -9.78
N ALA A 35 -8.86 1.55 -9.96
CA ALA A 35 -9.51 2.19 -11.10
C ALA A 35 -8.72 2.13 -12.44
N GLY A 36 -7.44 1.76 -12.39
CA GLY A 36 -6.55 1.73 -13.56
C GLY A 36 -7.00 0.78 -14.67
N LEU A 37 -6.74 1.13 -15.94
CA LEU A 37 -7.18 0.36 -17.11
C LEU A 37 -6.36 -0.91 -17.39
N GLY A 38 -5.19 -1.07 -16.78
CA GLY A 38 -4.37 -2.27 -16.94
C GLY A 38 -3.77 -2.48 -18.34
N THR A 39 -3.47 -1.41 -19.06
CA THR A 39 -3.03 -1.45 -20.48
C THR A 39 -1.76 -2.26 -20.71
N ARG A 40 -0.85 -2.33 -19.74
CA ARG A 40 0.37 -3.15 -19.81
C ARG A 40 0.10 -4.65 -19.95
N MET A 41 -1.07 -5.11 -19.48
CA MET A 41 -1.49 -6.52 -19.49
C MET A 41 -2.46 -6.86 -20.61
N LEU A 42 -2.68 -5.97 -21.57
CA LEU A 42 -3.48 -6.29 -22.77
C LEU A 42 -2.84 -7.45 -23.57
N PRO A 43 -3.68 -8.30 -24.20
CA PRO A 43 -5.15 -8.23 -24.32
C PRO A 43 -5.94 -8.82 -23.14
N ALA A 44 -5.30 -9.49 -22.15
CA ALA A 44 -5.97 -10.17 -21.05
C ALA A 44 -6.91 -9.23 -20.27
N THR A 45 -6.48 -8.00 -20.04
CA THR A 45 -7.21 -6.98 -19.26
C THR A 45 -8.28 -6.22 -20.04
N LYS A 46 -8.60 -6.64 -21.26
CA LYS A 46 -9.70 -6.03 -22.04
C LYS A 46 -11.06 -6.16 -21.32
N ALA A 47 -11.31 -7.31 -20.70
CA ALA A 47 -12.57 -7.63 -20.04
C ALA A 47 -12.41 -7.99 -18.56
N ILE A 48 -11.19 -8.24 -18.10
CA ILE A 48 -10.87 -8.64 -16.74
C ILE A 48 -10.00 -7.56 -16.12
N PRO A 49 -10.35 -7.00 -14.96
CA PRO A 49 -9.46 -6.12 -14.22
C PRO A 49 -8.11 -6.78 -13.98
N LYS A 50 -7.00 -6.03 -14.11
CA LYS A 50 -5.66 -6.57 -13.85
C LYS A 50 -5.53 -7.12 -12.42
N GLU A 51 -6.25 -6.53 -11.51
CA GLU A 51 -6.31 -6.89 -10.09
C GLU A 51 -6.98 -8.25 -9.85
N MET A 52 -7.78 -8.73 -10.83
CA MET A 52 -8.42 -10.05 -10.82
C MET A 52 -7.64 -11.13 -11.58
N LEU A 53 -6.48 -10.80 -12.14
CA LEU A 53 -5.59 -11.82 -12.72
C LEU A 53 -5.09 -12.74 -11.59
N PRO A 54 -5.22 -14.08 -11.72
CA PRO A 54 -4.87 -15.00 -10.66
C PRO A 54 -3.37 -15.25 -10.59
N VAL A 55 -2.81 -15.20 -9.41
CA VAL A 55 -1.51 -15.82 -9.12
C VAL A 55 -1.80 -17.18 -8.52
N VAL A 56 -1.57 -18.23 -9.29
CA VAL A 56 -2.00 -19.61 -9.07
C VAL A 56 -3.52 -19.71 -8.98
N ASP A 57 -4.10 -19.63 -7.78
CA ASP A 57 -5.52 -19.85 -7.49
C ASP A 57 -6.25 -18.66 -6.85
N LYS A 58 -5.52 -17.56 -6.58
CA LYS A 58 -6.07 -16.36 -5.94
C LYS A 58 -5.82 -15.11 -6.79
N PRO A 59 -6.80 -14.21 -6.93
CA PRO A 59 -6.58 -12.95 -7.65
C PRO A 59 -5.59 -12.06 -6.90
N LEU A 60 -4.83 -11.23 -7.64
CA LEU A 60 -3.84 -10.29 -7.10
C LEU A 60 -4.38 -9.46 -5.94
N ILE A 61 -5.59 -8.93 -6.09
CA ILE A 61 -6.21 -8.07 -5.08
C ILE A 61 -6.41 -8.79 -3.73
N GLN A 62 -6.62 -10.10 -3.73
CA GLN A 62 -6.80 -10.87 -2.49
C GLN A 62 -5.51 -10.93 -1.69
N TYR A 63 -4.35 -11.07 -2.34
CA TYR A 63 -3.05 -11.01 -1.65
C TYR A 63 -2.82 -9.65 -1.00
N VAL A 64 -3.12 -8.56 -1.73
CA VAL A 64 -2.94 -7.19 -1.24
C VAL A 64 -3.87 -6.87 -0.06
N VAL A 65 -5.14 -7.32 -0.15
CA VAL A 65 -6.10 -7.19 0.98
C VAL A 65 -5.64 -8.02 2.17
N ASN A 66 -5.14 -9.24 1.95
CA ASN A 66 -4.62 -10.09 3.03
C ASN A 66 -3.41 -9.45 3.73
N GLU A 67 -2.48 -8.84 2.98
CA GLU A 67 -1.36 -8.07 3.55
C GLU A 67 -1.87 -6.95 4.46
N ALA A 68 -2.81 -6.14 3.97
CA ALA A 68 -3.39 -5.06 4.77
C ALA A 68 -4.04 -5.56 6.05
N VAL A 69 -4.80 -6.65 5.97
CA VAL A 69 -5.47 -7.28 7.14
C VAL A 69 -4.47 -7.81 8.14
N GLN A 70 -3.41 -8.48 7.70
CA GLN A 70 -2.35 -8.99 8.58
C GLN A 70 -1.56 -7.85 9.24
N ALA A 71 -1.36 -6.73 8.56
CA ALA A 71 -0.77 -5.52 9.13
C ALA A 71 -1.69 -4.77 10.12
N GLY A 72 -2.90 -5.28 10.39
CA GLY A 72 -3.83 -4.72 11.39
C GLY A 72 -4.89 -3.77 10.83
N ILE A 73 -4.99 -3.59 9.52
CA ILE A 73 -6.04 -2.78 8.87
C ILE A 73 -7.41 -3.46 9.05
N LYS A 74 -8.45 -2.67 9.33
CA LYS A 74 -9.83 -3.13 9.53
C LYS A 74 -10.83 -2.51 8.57
N GLU A 75 -10.46 -1.40 7.93
CA GLU A 75 -11.32 -0.67 7.00
C GLU A 75 -10.54 -0.44 5.70
N ILE A 76 -11.02 -1.02 4.59
CA ILE A 76 -10.35 -0.95 3.29
C ILE A 76 -11.24 -0.20 2.32
N VAL A 77 -10.72 0.86 1.70
CA VAL A 77 -11.39 1.65 0.68
C VAL A 77 -10.83 1.28 -0.69
N LEU A 78 -11.61 0.59 -1.50
CA LEU A 78 -11.29 0.32 -2.89
C LEU A 78 -11.74 1.51 -3.76
N VAL A 79 -10.80 2.17 -4.43
CA VAL A 79 -11.12 3.22 -5.39
C VAL A 79 -11.31 2.59 -6.76
N THR A 80 -12.55 2.41 -7.18
CA THR A 80 -12.96 1.60 -8.33
C THR A 80 -13.34 2.44 -9.56
N HIS A 81 -13.66 1.76 -10.65
CA HIS A 81 -14.24 2.32 -11.87
C HIS A 81 -15.43 1.44 -12.32
N ALA A 82 -16.29 1.94 -13.19
CA ALA A 82 -17.50 1.24 -13.64
C ALA A 82 -17.25 -0.17 -14.21
N SER A 83 -16.04 -0.45 -14.73
CA SER A 83 -15.67 -1.76 -15.29
C SER A 83 -15.09 -2.75 -14.26
N LYS A 84 -15.11 -2.43 -12.96
CA LYS A 84 -14.40 -3.18 -11.92
C LYS A 84 -15.31 -4.01 -10.99
N ASN A 85 -16.56 -4.25 -11.38
CA ASN A 85 -17.55 -4.96 -10.54
C ASN A 85 -17.08 -6.35 -10.07
N SER A 86 -16.22 -7.03 -10.83
CA SER A 86 -15.69 -8.33 -10.41
C SER A 86 -14.78 -8.25 -9.18
N ILE A 87 -14.16 -7.11 -8.91
CA ILE A 87 -13.39 -6.87 -7.70
C ILE A 87 -14.35 -6.73 -6.50
N GLU A 88 -15.42 -5.96 -6.68
CA GLU A 88 -16.45 -5.76 -5.66
C GLU A 88 -17.09 -7.11 -5.31
N ASN A 89 -17.55 -7.84 -6.33
CA ASN A 89 -18.19 -9.16 -6.19
C ASN A 89 -17.27 -10.21 -5.54
N HIS A 90 -15.93 -10.09 -5.69
CA HIS A 90 -14.99 -11.05 -5.11
C HIS A 90 -15.00 -11.02 -3.58
N PHE A 91 -15.23 -9.86 -2.99
CA PHE A 91 -15.26 -9.67 -1.53
C PHE A 91 -16.67 -9.74 -0.94
N ASP A 92 -17.70 -9.78 -1.77
CA ASP A 92 -19.08 -9.95 -1.32
C ASP A 92 -19.41 -11.42 -1.03
N THR A 93 -20.38 -11.64 -0.14
CA THR A 93 -20.90 -13.00 0.14
C THR A 93 -21.58 -13.59 -1.09
N SER A 94 -21.10 -14.73 -1.54
CA SER A 94 -21.75 -15.50 -2.62
C SER A 94 -22.68 -16.56 -2.03
N PHE A 95 -23.87 -16.14 -1.62
CA PHE A 95 -24.83 -17.00 -0.92
C PHE A 95 -25.14 -18.31 -1.66
N GLU A 96 -25.33 -18.26 -2.99
CA GLU A 96 -25.64 -19.43 -3.80
C GLU A 96 -24.46 -20.42 -3.86
N LEU A 97 -23.23 -19.92 -4.01
CA LEU A 97 -22.02 -20.74 -3.99
C LEU A 97 -21.82 -21.38 -2.61
N GLU A 98 -21.88 -20.58 -1.55
CA GLU A 98 -21.67 -21.07 -0.18
C GLU A 98 -22.71 -22.12 0.21
N ALA A 99 -24.00 -21.88 -0.06
CA ALA A 99 -25.06 -22.86 0.18
C ALA A 99 -24.85 -24.15 -0.62
N THR A 100 -24.32 -24.05 -1.85
CA THR A 100 -24.03 -25.24 -2.68
C THR A 100 -22.82 -26.01 -2.09
N LEU A 101 -21.78 -25.35 -1.63
CA LEU A 101 -20.61 -25.99 -1.00
C LEU A 101 -21.00 -26.67 0.30
N GLU A 102 -21.81 -26.01 1.13
CA GLU A 102 -22.35 -26.59 2.37
C GLU A 102 -23.18 -27.85 2.09
N LYS A 103 -24.15 -27.78 1.17
CA LYS A 103 -24.96 -28.91 0.77
C LYS A 103 -24.17 -30.11 0.24
N ARG A 104 -23.06 -29.84 -0.47
CA ARG A 104 -22.14 -30.87 -1.00
C ARG A 104 -21.07 -31.31 0.02
N VAL A 105 -21.13 -30.83 1.25
CA VAL A 105 -20.17 -31.13 2.33
C VAL A 105 -18.72 -30.81 1.94
N LYS A 106 -18.52 -29.76 1.11
CA LYS A 106 -17.21 -29.27 0.69
C LYS A 106 -16.65 -28.24 1.70
N ARG A 107 -16.47 -28.67 2.95
CA ARG A 107 -16.13 -27.79 4.09
C ARG A 107 -14.84 -27.01 3.89
N GLN A 108 -13.81 -27.63 3.30
CA GLN A 108 -12.55 -26.95 3.04
C GLN A 108 -12.72 -25.76 2.09
N LEU A 109 -13.36 -26.00 0.92
CA LEU A 109 -13.62 -24.93 -0.06
C LEU A 109 -14.55 -23.84 0.50
N LEU A 110 -15.56 -24.22 1.30
CA LEU A 110 -16.43 -23.25 1.96
C LEU A 110 -15.62 -22.35 2.91
N ASN A 111 -14.74 -22.93 3.73
CA ASN A 111 -13.88 -22.17 4.62
C ASN A 111 -12.91 -21.26 3.86
N GLU A 112 -12.39 -21.68 2.71
CA GLU A 112 -11.52 -20.85 1.85
C GLU A 112 -12.29 -19.66 1.29
N VAL A 113 -13.50 -19.86 0.79
CA VAL A 113 -14.36 -18.78 0.27
C VAL A 113 -14.73 -17.78 1.39
N GLN A 114 -15.14 -18.27 2.56
CA GLN A 114 -15.52 -17.42 3.69
C GLN A 114 -14.35 -16.63 4.30
N LYS A 115 -13.12 -17.09 4.12
CA LYS A 115 -11.91 -16.38 4.57
C LYS A 115 -11.43 -15.28 3.64
N ILE A 116 -12.02 -15.14 2.44
CA ILE A 116 -11.65 -14.06 1.49
C ILE A 116 -11.80 -12.69 2.14
N CYS A 117 -12.90 -12.46 2.87
CA CYS A 117 -13.12 -11.25 3.65
C CYS A 117 -13.37 -11.65 5.12
N PRO A 118 -12.42 -11.40 6.05
CA PRO A 118 -12.64 -11.67 7.46
C PRO A 118 -13.82 -10.86 8.02
N PRO A 119 -14.61 -11.41 8.96
CA PRO A 119 -15.84 -10.79 9.44
C PRO A 119 -15.62 -9.48 10.24
N ASP A 120 -14.40 -9.22 10.68
CA ASP A 120 -13.99 -8.01 11.39
C ASP A 120 -13.33 -6.95 10.48
N VAL A 121 -13.37 -7.17 9.16
CA VAL A 121 -12.86 -6.25 8.13
C VAL A 121 -14.03 -5.70 7.31
N THR A 122 -14.04 -4.38 7.13
CA THR A 122 -15.04 -3.71 6.29
C THR A 122 -14.39 -3.26 4.98
N ILE A 123 -14.94 -3.69 3.85
CA ILE A 123 -14.52 -3.24 2.53
C ILE A 123 -15.54 -2.24 2.00
N MET A 124 -15.08 -1.05 1.66
CA MET A 124 -15.89 0.06 1.14
C MET A 124 -15.44 0.38 -0.28
N HIS A 125 -16.36 0.87 -1.09
CA HIS A 125 -16.10 1.21 -2.48
C HIS A 125 -16.41 2.68 -2.75
N VAL A 126 -15.51 3.35 -3.50
CA VAL A 126 -15.74 4.68 -4.04
C VAL A 126 -15.28 4.72 -5.48
N ARG A 127 -15.96 5.47 -6.34
CA ARG A 127 -15.59 5.53 -7.77
C ARG A 127 -14.70 6.73 -8.06
N GLN A 128 -13.63 6.46 -8.80
CA GLN A 128 -12.94 7.48 -9.57
C GLN A 128 -13.67 7.68 -10.89
N GLY A 129 -14.42 8.77 -11.04
CA GLY A 129 -15.23 9.02 -12.23
C GLY A 129 -14.40 9.35 -13.47
N GLU A 130 -13.23 9.93 -13.30
CA GLU A 130 -12.30 10.33 -14.36
C GLU A 130 -10.89 9.79 -14.07
N ALA A 131 -10.21 9.27 -15.09
CA ALA A 131 -8.85 8.77 -14.98
C ALA A 131 -7.85 9.95 -14.96
N ARG A 132 -7.61 10.54 -13.77
CA ARG A 132 -6.75 11.71 -13.57
C ARG A 132 -5.49 11.41 -12.75
N GLY A 133 -5.05 10.15 -12.76
CA GLY A 133 -3.85 9.71 -12.08
C GLY A 133 -4.07 9.16 -10.66
N LEU A 134 -2.96 8.68 -10.06
CA LEU A 134 -2.96 8.01 -8.76
C LEU A 134 -3.35 8.97 -7.63
N GLY A 135 -2.79 10.18 -7.60
CA GLY A 135 -3.12 11.18 -6.57
C GLY A 135 -4.62 11.53 -6.56
N HIS A 136 -5.23 11.64 -7.74
CA HIS A 136 -6.68 11.85 -7.84
C HIS A 136 -7.49 10.63 -7.36
N ALA A 137 -7.04 9.40 -7.64
CA ALA A 137 -7.68 8.21 -7.11
C ALA A 137 -7.67 8.20 -5.57
N ILE A 138 -6.54 8.51 -4.96
CA ILE A 138 -6.42 8.62 -3.51
C ILE A 138 -7.36 9.72 -2.97
N LEU A 139 -7.41 10.88 -3.61
CA LEU A 139 -8.29 11.98 -3.20
C LEU A 139 -9.78 11.58 -3.21
N CYS A 140 -10.21 10.71 -4.12
CA CYS A 140 -11.59 10.18 -4.15
C CYS A 140 -11.95 9.38 -2.88
N ALA A 141 -10.97 8.82 -2.17
CA ALA A 141 -11.20 8.05 -0.94
C ALA A 141 -11.41 8.94 0.30
N ARG A 142 -11.08 10.24 0.24
CA ARG A 142 -11.16 11.16 1.38
C ARG A 142 -12.48 11.10 2.17
N PRO A 143 -13.67 11.09 1.55
CA PRO A 143 -14.94 11.06 2.28
C PRO A 143 -15.11 9.82 3.17
N LEU A 144 -14.44 8.70 2.85
CA LEU A 144 -14.49 7.44 3.60
C LEU A 144 -13.34 7.33 4.61
N VAL A 145 -12.18 7.86 4.27
CA VAL A 145 -11.00 7.87 5.16
C VAL A 145 -11.17 8.91 6.28
N GLY A 146 -11.66 10.10 5.95
CA GLY A 146 -11.78 11.23 6.88
C GLY A 146 -10.43 11.86 7.21
N ASP A 147 -10.29 12.36 8.44
CA ASP A 147 -9.11 13.08 8.92
C ASP A 147 -8.15 12.19 9.73
N ALA A 148 -8.23 10.87 9.58
CA ALA A 148 -7.31 9.91 10.19
C ALA A 148 -6.10 9.65 9.28
N PRO A 149 -4.93 9.27 9.82
CA PRO A 149 -3.85 8.71 9.04
C PRO A 149 -4.27 7.38 8.43
N PHE A 150 -3.69 7.03 7.28
CA PHE A 150 -4.11 5.86 6.50
C PHE A 150 -2.96 5.25 5.70
N ALA A 151 -3.11 3.99 5.34
CA ALA A 151 -2.20 3.30 4.44
C ALA A 151 -2.68 3.38 2.99
N ILE A 152 -1.75 3.28 2.04
CA ILE A 152 -2.04 3.09 0.61
C ILE A 152 -1.30 1.85 0.14
N LEU A 153 -1.98 0.96 -0.59
CA LEU A 153 -1.39 -0.22 -1.21
C LEU A 153 -1.72 -0.24 -2.70
N LEU A 154 -0.70 -0.25 -3.54
CA LEU A 154 -0.90 -0.45 -4.97
C LEU A 154 -1.20 -1.93 -5.25
N PRO A 155 -2.25 -2.24 -6.04
CA PRO A 155 -2.79 -3.59 -6.16
C PRO A 155 -2.01 -4.50 -7.12
N ASP A 156 -1.04 -3.98 -7.85
CA ASP A 156 -0.25 -4.73 -8.84
C ASP A 156 1.16 -5.08 -8.37
N VAL A 157 1.50 -4.77 -7.12
CA VAL A 157 2.75 -5.20 -6.50
C VAL A 157 2.44 -6.17 -5.36
N LEU A 158 2.98 -7.37 -5.41
CA LEU A 158 2.88 -8.36 -4.35
C LEU A 158 4.14 -8.34 -3.49
N ILE A 159 3.96 -8.29 -2.17
CA ILE A 159 5.03 -8.59 -1.22
C ILE A 159 5.08 -10.11 -1.08
N ASP A 160 6.28 -10.69 -1.18
CA ASP A 160 6.46 -12.14 -1.07
C ASP A 160 6.27 -12.59 0.40
N ASP A 161 5.09 -13.16 0.68
CA ASP A 161 4.67 -13.62 2.01
C ASP A 161 5.46 -14.85 2.52
N ALA A 162 6.25 -15.49 1.67
CA ALA A 162 7.18 -16.54 2.11
C ALA A 162 8.57 -15.99 2.51
N ALA A 163 8.85 -14.72 2.20
CA ALA A 163 10.12 -14.06 2.48
C ALA A 163 10.05 -13.07 3.65
N CYS A 164 8.87 -12.85 4.23
CA CYS A 164 8.65 -11.94 5.36
C CYS A 164 7.43 -12.35 6.20
N ASP A 165 7.28 -11.75 7.38
CA ASP A 165 6.09 -11.88 8.23
C ASP A 165 5.19 -10.65 8.01
N LEU A 166 4.10 -10.79 7.24
CA LEU A 166 3.20 -9.68 6.91
C LEU A 166 2.56 -9.02 8.15
N GLY A 167 2.53 -9.71 9.30
CA GLY A 167 2.04 -9.16 10.56
C GLY A 167 3.07 -8.34 11.35
N LYS A 168 4.34 -8.30 10.91
CA LYS A 168 5.44 -7.62 11.61
C LYS A 168 6.28 -6.75 10.69
N ASP A 169 6.55 -7.24 9.47
CA ASP A 169 7.45 -6.60 8.52
C ASP A 169 6.69 -5.67 7.57
N ASN A 170 7.42 -4.89 6.79
CA ASN A 170 6.92 -4.05 5.71
C ASN A 170 5.78 -3.12 6.17
N LEU A 171 4.54 -3.30 5.70
CA LEU A 171 3.42 -2.43 6.04
C LEU A 171 3.17 -2.37 7.55
N ALA A 172 3.26 -3.49 8.26
CA ALA A 172 3.08 -3.53 9.72
C ALA A 172 4.18 -2.75 10.44
N ALA A 173 5.45 -2.88 10.01
CA ALA A 173 6.57 -2.10 10.53
C ALA A 173 6.41 -0.60 10.25
N MET A 174 5.98 -0.23 9.03
CA MET A 174 5.70 1.16 8.65
C MET A 174 4.59 1.78 9.50
N ILE A 175 3.52 1.04 9.80
CA ILE A 175 2.43 1.48 10.68
C ILE A 175 2.96 1.72 12.09
N SER A 176 3.81 0.83 12.61
CA SER A 176 4.43 0.99 13.93
C SER A 176 5.38 2.19 13.97
N ALA A 177 6.25 2.35 12.97
CA ALA A 177 7.15 3.48 12.84
C ALA A 177 6.40 4.82 12.78
N PHE A 178 5.31 4.89 12.01
CA PHE A 178 4.44 6.07 11.98
C PHE A 178 3.81 6.37 13.34
N ALA A 179 3.34 5.35 14.06
CA ALA A 179 2.74 5.54 15.39
C ALA A 179 3.76 6.04 16.43
N GLU A 180 5.01 5.66 16.30
CA GLU A 180 6.11 6.06 17.19
C GLU A 180 6.66 7.46 16.87
N THR A 181 6.85 7.76 15.59
CA THR A 181 7.57 8.97 15.14
C THR A 181 6.66 10.07 14.63
N GLY A 182 5.47 9.73 14.14
CA GLY A 182 4.60 10.62 13.36
C GLY A 182 5.10 10.88 11.93
N HIS A 183 6.21 10.27 11.50
CA HIS A 183 6.77 10.43 10.17
C HIS A 183 6.01 9.58 9.15
N SER A 184 5.66 10.17 8.01
CA SER A 184 5.14 9.41 6.87
C SER A 184 6.13 8.33 6.45
N GLN A 185 5.63 7.17 6.00
CA GLN A 185 6.47 6.04 5.63
C GLN A 185 6.23 5.63 4.17
N ILE A 186 7.28 5.32 3.44
CA ILE A 186 7.23 4.83 2.06
C ILE A 186 8.07 3.57 1.95
N LEU A 187 7.50 2.47 1.48
CA LEU A 187 8.24 1.23 1.24
C LEU A 187 9.10 1.36 -0.01
N VAL A 188 10.38 1.02 0.09
CA VAL A 188 11.34 1.10 -1.00
C VAL A 188 12.11 -0.22 -1.19
N GLU A 189 12.57 -0.46 -2.44
CA GLU A 189 13.36 -1.62 -2.82
C GLU A 189 14.42 -1.17 -3.84
N PRO A 190 15.68 -1.63 -3.74
CA PRO A 190 16.68 -1.38 -4.77
C PRO A 190 16.30 -2.06 -6.09
N VAL A 191 16.39 -1.34 -7.19
CA VAL A 191 16.18 -1.86 -8.55
C VAL A 191 17.43 -1.73 -9.39
N ALA A 192 17.49 -2.49 -10.50
CA ALA A 192 18.54 -2.32 -11.48
C ALA A 192 18.50 -0.90 -12.09
N GLN A 193 19.67 -0.30 -12.34
CA GLN A 193 19.78 1.09 -12.84
C GLN A 193 19.03 1.30 -14.17
N GLU A 194 18.87 0.24 -14.96
CA GLU A 194 18.15 0.26 -16.23
C GLU A 194 16.63 0.39 -16.08
N LEU A 195 16.11 0.20 -14.86
CA LEU A 195 14.67 0.22 -14.54
C LEU A 195 14.21 1.48 -13.78
N VAL A 196 15.13 2.34 -13.35
CA VAL A 196 14.78 3.52 -12.52
C VAL A 196 13.78 4.46 -13.21
N ASP A 197 13.77 4.51 -14.54
CA ASP A 197 12.85 5.32 -15.35
C ASP A 197 11.39 4.82 -15.36
N GLN A 198 11.11 3.70 -14.67
CA GLN A 198 9.78 3.11 -14.56
C GLN A 198 9.09 3.38 -13.22
N PHE A 199 9.84 3.84 -12.21
CA PHE A 199 9.37 3.97 -10.83
C PHE A 199 9.57 5.38 -10.28
N GLY A 200 8.85 5.70 -9.19
CA GLY A 200 9.26 6.77 -8.31
C GLY A 200 10.56 6.37 -7.60
N ILE A 201 11.54 7.26 -7.59
CA ILE A 201 12.86 7.03 -6.98
C ILE A 201 13.04 7.98 -5.81
N VAL A 202 13.54 7.47 -4.69
CA VAL A 202 13.82 8.25 -3.49
C VAL A 202 15.33 8.46 -3.33
N ASP A 203 15.70 9.60 -2.73
CA ASP A 203 17.06 9.93 -2.31
C ASP A 203 17.12 9.99 -0.79
N LEU A 204 18.14 9.37 -0.22
CA LEU A 204 18.40 9.38 1.22
C LEU A 204 19.54 10.34 1.60
N GLY A 205 20.14 11.05 0.61
CA GLY A 205 21.38 11.81 0.83
C GLY A 205 22.51 10.90 1.32
N ASP A 206 23.15 11.28 2.43
CA ASP A 206 24.27 10.51 3.01
C ASP A 206 23.81 9.35 3.94
N ASN A 207 22.48 9.13 4.09
CA ASN A 207 21.98 8.08 4.97
C ASN A 207 22.08 6.70 4.30
N SER A 208 22.45 5.71 5.09
CA SER A 208 22.35 4.29 4.72
C SER A 208 21.03 3.71 5.18
N LEU A 209 20.52 2.70 4.48
CA LEU A 209 19.25 2.06 4.80
C LEU A 209 19.41 0.54 4.67
N ALA A 210 19.46 -0.15 5.81
CA ALA A 210 19.48 -1.60 5.84
C ALA A 210 18.06 -2.18 5.66
N GLN A 211 17.99 -3.43 5.26
CA GLN A 211 16.71 -4.14 5.09
C GLN A 211 15.92 -4.15 6.40
N GLY A 212 14.63 -3.79 6.35
CA GLY A 212 13.74 -3.69 7.51
C GLY A 212 13.91 -2.43 8.36
N GLU A 213 14.78 -1.50 7.96
CA GLU A 213 14.99 -0.22 8.65
C GLU A 213 14.31 0.94 7.94
N SER A 214 14.16 2.06 8.63
CA SER A 214 13.66 3.33 8.08
C SER A 214 14.72 4.41 8.17
N ALA A 215 14.79 5.26 7.13
CA ALA A 215 15.67 6.43 7.11
C ALA A 215 14.96 7.62 6.44
N PRO A 216 15.27 8.87 6.84
CA PRO A 216 14.69 10.08 6.24
C PRO A 216 14.99 10.19 4.74
N ILE A 217 13.97 10.57 3.96
CA ILE A 217 14.08 10.88 2.54
C ILE A 217 14.48 12.35 2.38
N THR A 218 15.43 12.64 1.50
CA THR A 218 15.86 14.01 1.14
C THR A 218 15.20 14.50 -0.15
N ALA A 219 14.91 13.61 -1.10
CA ALA A 219 14.21 13.92 -2.34
C ALA A 219 13.42 12.71 -2.88
N MET A 220 12.44 13.00 -3.72
CA MET A 220 11.63 12.00 -4.42
C MET A 220 11.31 12.47 -5.83
N VAL A 221 11.51 11.62 -6.85
CA VAL A 221 11.34 11.98 -8.27
C VAL A 221 10.55 10.89 -8.98
N GLU A 222 9.49 11.27 -9.71
CA GLU A 222 8.67 10.36 -10.50
C GLU A 222 9.33 10.03 -11.84
N LYS A 223 9.70 8.77 -12.02
CA LYS A 223 10.25 8.24 -13.28
C LYS A 223 11.33 9.13 -13.89
N PRO A 224 12.44 9.37 -13.17
CA PRO A 224 13.54 10.19 -13.66
C PRO A 224 14.17 9.59 -14.90
N ALA A 225 14.88 10.38 -15.69
CA ALA A 225 15.78 9.82 -16.70
C ALA A 225 16.89 9.03 -16.00
N ARG A 226 17.37 7.95 -16.62
CA ARG A 226 18.33 7.03 -16.00
C ARG A 226 19.61 7.69 -15.50
N ASN A 227 20.05 8.73 -16.21
CA ASN A 227 21.24 9.53 -15.86
C ASN A 227 20.94 10.66 -14.86
N GLU A 228 19.67 10.87 -14.50
CA GLU A 228 19.22 11.90 -13.56
C GLU A 228 18.62 11.31 -12.28
N ALA A 229 18.50 9.97 -12.21
CA ALA A 229 17.98 9.28 -11.04
C ALA A 229 18.95 9.51 -9.85
N PRO A 230 18.45 10.03 -8.70
CA PRO A 230 19.28 10.36 -7.56
C PRO A 230 19.82 9.10 -6.85
N SER A 231 19.15 7.98 -7.02
CA SER A 231 19.54 6.68 -6.47
C SER A 231 18.92 5.56 -7.31
N ASN A 232 19.02 4.31 -6.82
CA ASN A 232 18.30 3.16 -7.36
C ASN A 232 17.21 2.61 -6.40
N LEU A 233 16.83 3.38 -5.38
CA LEU A 233 15.77 3.00 -4.43
C LEU A 233 14.41 3.35 -5.00
N SER A 234 13.71 2.35 -5.51
CA SER A 234 12.38 2.50 -6.09
C SER A 234 11.27 2.34 -5.05
N VAL A 235 10.18 3.05 -5.28
CA VAL A 235 8.97 2.97 -4.46
C VAL A 235 8.19 1.70 -4.79
N VAL A 236 7.92 0.88 -3.79
CA VAL A 236 7.22 -0.42 -3.94
C VAL A 236 5.69 -0.26 -3.99
N GLY A 237 5.17 0.94 -3.66
CA GLY A 237 3.73 1.18 -3.69
C GLY A 237 3.01 0.84 -2.39
N ARG A 238 3.71 0.93 -1.26
CA ARG A 238 3.16 0.94 0.09
C ARG A 238 3.51 2.26 0.74
N TYR A 239 2.49 2.91 1.32
CA TYR A 239 2.65 4.22 1.97
C TYR A 239 1.82 4.26 3.24
N VAL A 240 2.30 5.00 4.23
CA VAL A 240 1.56 5.38 5.43
C VAL A 240 1.61 6.90 5.54
N LEU A 241 0.47 7.55 5.42
CA LEU A 241 0.37 9.00 5.25
C LEU A 241 -0.60 9.63 6.25
N PRO A 242 -0.33 10.87 6.69
CA PRO A 242 -1.22 11.66 7.56
C PRO A 242 -2.35 12.30 6.75
N ALA A 243 -3.39 12.77 7.45
CA ALA A 243 -4.49 13.49 6.82
C ALA A 243 -4.10 14.86 6.23
N SER A 244 -2.94 15.44 6.64
CA SER A 244 -2.38 16.66 6.06
C SER A 244 -2.05 16.54 4.56
N ILE A 245 -2.03 15.31 4.01
CA ILE A 245 -1.88 15.06 2.56
C ILE A 245 -3.09 15.56 1.73
N TRP A 246 -4.31 15.61 2.30
CA TRP A 246 -5.52 15.92 1.56
C TRP A 246 -5.53 17.31 0.89
N PRO A 247 -5.20 18.39 1.59
CA PRO A 247 -5.11 19.71 0.96
C PRO A 247 -3.96 19.81 -0.05
N LEU A 248 -2.94 18.99 0.04
CA LEU A 248 -1.84 18.92 -0.91
C LEU A 248 -2.31 18.23 -2.20
N LEU A 249 -2.96 17.07 -2.10
CA LEU A 249 -3.55 16.36 -3.25
C LEU A 249 -4.50 17.26 -4.07
N GLN A 250 -5.26 18.14 -3.41
CA GLN A 250 -6.14 19.09 -4.09
C GLN A 250 -5.39 20.18 -4.86
N LYS A 251 -4.17 20.51 -4.46
CA LYS A 251 -3.34 21.59 -5.01
C LYS A 251 -2.24 21.09 -5.94
N THR A 252 -1.98 19.78 -5.95
CA THR A 252 -0.94 19.17 -6.80
C THR A 252 -1.26 19.47 -8.26
N PRO A 253 -0.35 20.09 -9.02
CA PRO A 253 -0.52 20.33 -10.42
C PRO A 253 -0.53 19.03 -11.21
N LEU A 254 -1.00 19.07 -12.46
CA LEU A 254 -0.85 17.94 -13.36
C LEU A 254 0.64 17.76 -13.71
N GLY A 255 1.13 16.57 -13.48
CA GLY A 255 2.51 16.17 -13.76
C GLY A 255 2.61 15.32 -15.04
N LYS A 256 3.52 14.36 -15.04
CA LYS A 256 3.76 13.47 -16.19
C LYS A 256 2.47 12.76 -16.62
N GLY A 257 2.12 12.87 -17.92
CA GLY A 257 0.92 12.25 -18.49
C GLY A 257 -0.39 13.00 -18.20
N ASP A 258 -0.34 14.28 -17.84
CA ASP A 258 -1.49 15.10 -17.44
C ASP A 258 -2.26 14.51 -16.24
N GLU A 259 -1.54 13.87 -15.32
CA GLU A 259 -2.09 13.19 -14.15
C GLU A 259 -1.66 13.87 -12.85
N VAL A 260 -2.49 13.78 -11.80
CA VAL A 260 -2.10 14.14 -10.43
C VAL A 260 -1.25 12.99 -9.89
N GLN A 261 0.06 13.22 -9.79
CA GLN A 261 1.00 12.23 -9.30
C GLN A 261 1.07 12.24 -7.77
N LEU A 262 1.02 11.06 -7.15
CA LEU A 262 1.17 10.92 -5.70
C LEU A 262 2.59 11.32 -5.26
N THR A 263 3.59 10.99 -6.07
CA THR A 263 5.00 11.34 -5.84
C THR A 263 5.19 12.84 -5.71
N ASP A 264 4.59 13.64 -6.61
CA ASP A 264 4.67 15.10 -6.56
C ASP A 264 3.98 15.65 -5.30
N THR A 265 2.85 15.04 -4.91
CA THR A 265 2.16 15.42 -3.66
C THR A 265 3.00 15.13 -2.43
N ILE A 266 3.69 13.99 -2.40
CA ILE A 266 4.57 13.62 -1.28
C ILE A 266 5.79 14.56 -1.24
N ALA A 267 6.34 14.96 -2.38
CA ALA A 267 7.40 15.97 -2.41
C ALA A 267 6.94 17.31 -1.77
N MET A 268 5.70 17.73 -2.02
CA MET A 268 5.11 18.90 -1.32
C MET A 268 4.91 18.65 0.18
N LEU A 269 4.62 17.41 0.60
CA LEU A 269 4.49 17.04 2.01
C LEU A 269 5.85 17.14 2.72
N MET A 270 6.92 16.68 2.07
CA MET A 270 8.31 16.74 2.60
C MET A 270 8.80 18.16 2.93
N GLU A 271 8.21 19.18 2.30
CA GLU A 271 8.51 20.58 2.65
C GLU A 271 7.98 20.98 4.05
N ARG A 272 7.10 20.18 4.65
CA ARG A 272 6.35 20.51 5.87
C ARG A 272 6.51 19.50 6.99
N GLU A 273 6.61 18.23 6.62
CA GLU A 273 6.58 17.11 7.54
C GLU A 273 7.63 16.07 7.13
N PRO A 274 8.27 15.37 8.08
CA PRO A 274 9.25 14.35 7.75
C PRO A 274 8.60 13.13 7.07
N VAL A 275 9.31 12.58 6.10
CA VAL A 275 8.96 11.37 5.37
C VAL A 275 10.15 10.44 5.39
N ASP A 276 9.94 9.19 5.80
CA ASP A 276 10.97 8.16 5.85
C ASP A 276 10.76 7.11 4.76
N ALA A 277 11.85 6.61 4.21
CA ALA A 277 11.86 5.39 3.42
C ALA A 277 12.03 4.19 4.35
N HIS A 278 11.21 3.15 4.18
CA HIS A 278 11.36 1.85 4.84
C HIS A 278 11.87 0.83 3.82
N HIS A 279 13.02 0.20 4.06
CA HIS A 279 13.58 -0.79 3.14
C HIS A 279 12.84 -2.12 3.30
N ILE A 280 12.33 -2.67 2.21
CA ILE A 280 11.58 -3.92 2.20
C ILE A 280 12.33 -5.06 2.91
N THR A 281 11.63 -5.83 3.73
CA THR A 281 12.06 -7.13 4.20
C THR A 281 11.57 -8.19 3.22
N GLY A 282 12.48 -9.01 2.70
CA GLY A 282 12.18 -9.98 1.64
C GLY A 282 12.28 -9.34 0.24
N LYS A 283 11.27 -9.53 -0.58
CA LYS A 283 11.20 -9.02 -1.97
C LYS A 283 9.77 -8.74 -2.41
N SER A 284 9.62 -7.98 -3.48
CA SER A 284 8.34 -7.74 -4.16
C SER A 284 8.29 -8.39 -5.56
N HIS A 285 7.08 -8.51 -6.11
CA HIS A 285 6.83 -8.90 -7.50
C HIS A 285 5.98 -7.82 -8.18
N ASP A 286 6.52 -7.15 -9.21
CA ASP A 286 5.76 -6.24 -10.07
C ASP A 286 4.85 -7.03 -11.02
N CYS A 287 3.66 -7.38 -10.54
CA CYS A 287 2.63 -8.05 -11.35
C CYS A 287 1.93 -7.09 -12.34
N GLY A 288 2.26 -5.83 -12.35
CA GLY A 288 1.85 -4.87 -13.37
C GLY A 288 2.59 -5.06 -14.70
N SER A 289 3.68 -5.83 -14.75
CA SER A 289 4.40 -6.23 -15.93
C SER A 289 4.16 -7.71 -16.28
N LYS A 290 4.21 -8.06 -17.58
CA LYS A 290 3.99 -9.45 -18.02
C LYS A 290 5.04 -10.41 -17.47
N LEU A 291 6.30 -9.98 -17.44
CA LEU A 291 7.40 -10.80 -16.92
C LEU A 291 7.29 -10.99 -15.41
N GLY A 292 7.10 -9.90 -14.64
CA GLY A 292 6.96 -9.98 -13.19
C GLY A 292 5.75 -10.81 -12.76
N TYR A 293 4.63 -10.70 -13.50
CA TYR A 293 3.47 -11.55 -13.29
C TYR A 293 3.76 -13.04 -13.52
N LEU A 294 4.50 -13.39 -14.58
CA LEU A 294 4.90 -14.78 -14.83
C LEU A 294 5.87 -15.29 -13.75
N MET A 295 6.83 -14.47 -13.32
CA MET A 295 7.77 -14.83 -12.24
C MET A 295 7.01 -15.09 -10.93
N ALA A 296 6.07 -14.22 -10.56
CA ALA A 296 5.22 -14.42 -9.40
C ALA A 296 4.46 -15.77 -9.48
N ASN A 297 3.82 -16.06 -10.63
CA ASN A 297 3.12 -17.35 -10.83
C ASN A 297 4.04 -18.56 -10.67
N VAL A 298 5.27 -18.51 -11.17
CA VAL A 298 6.23 -19.62 -11.03
C VAL A 298 6.62 -19.80 -9.56
N GLU A 299 6.96 -18.73 -8.86
CA GLU A 299 7.42 -18.82 -7.48
C GLU A 299 6.31 -19.23 -6.52
N TYR A 300 5.11 -18.63 -6.65
CA TYR A 300 3.94 -19.03 -5.86
C TYR A 300 3.50 -20.45 -6.20
N GLY A 301 3.53 -20.84 -7.49
CA GLY A 301 3.22 -22.21 -7.93
C GLY A 301 4.16 -23.26 -7.36
N LEU A 302 5.47 -22.96 -7.26
CA LEU A 302 6.46 -23.86 -6.66
C LEU A 302 6.24 -24.08 -5.15
N ARG A 303 5.66 -23.11 -4.47
CA ARG A 303 5.37 -23.16 -3.03
C ARG A 303 3.94 -23.60 -2.69
N HIS A 304 3.10 -23.76 -3.70
CA HIS A 304 1.70 -24.12 -3.49
C HIS A 304 1.58 -25.51 -2.82
N SER A 305 0.77 -25.60 -1.77
CA SER A 305 0.68 -26.79 -0.93
C SER A 305 0.28 -28.06 -1.70
N GLU A 306 -0.61 -27.96 -2.67
CA GLU A 306 -1.09 -29.07 -3.48
C GLU A 306 -0.30 -29.29 -4.76
N LEU A 307 0.19 -28.21 -5.40
CA LEU A 307 0.74 -28.25 -6.76
C LEU A 307 2.27 -28.24 -6.79
N GLY A 308 2.93 -27.71 -5.75
CA GLY A 308 4.36 -27.35 -5.78
C GLY A 308 5.29 -28.50 -6.17
N ASN A 309 5.06 -29.70 -5.66
CA ASN A 309 5.88 -30.86 -5.97
C ASN A 309 5.76 -31.30 -7.44
N ASP A 310 4.55 -31.33 -7.98
CA ASP A 310 4.29 -31.73 -9.35
C ASP A 310 4.77 -30.67 -10.32
N PHE A 311 4.54 -29.40 -9.99
CA PHE A 311 5.02 -28.27 -10.78
C PHE A 311 6.54 -28.19 -10.82
N SER A 312 7.22 -28.41 -9.69
CA SER A 312 8.70 -28.49 -9.66
C SER A 312 9.24 -29.60 -10.55
N ARG A 313 8.61 -30.80 -10.55
CA ARG A 313 8.99 -31.90 -11.45
C ARG A 313 8.80 -31.54 -12.92
N TYR A 314 7.67 -30.91 -13.25
CA TYR A 314 7.38 -30.45 -14.60
C TYR A 314 8.41 -29.43 -15.09
N LEU A 315 8.73 -28.41 -14.30
CA LEU A 315 9.73 -27.38 -14.66
C LEU A 315 11.11 -27.98 -14.94
N LYS A 316 11.54 -28.98 -14.17
CA LYS A 316 12.82 -29.69 -14.42
C LYS A 316 12.86 -30.47 -15.74
N GLN A 317 11.70 -30.82 -16.29
CA GLN A 317 11.59 -31.52 -17.59
C GLN A 317 11.55 -30.55 -18.77
N LEU A 318 11.21 -29.27 -18.54
CA LEU A 318 11.26 -28.25 -19.58
C LEU A 318 12.74 -28.01 -19.94
N LYS A 319 13.09 -28.31 -21.18
CA LYS A 319 14.37 -27.87 -21.76
C LYS A 319 14.13 -26.48 -22.33
N PRO A 320 14.95 -25.48 -21.99
CA PRO A 320 14.86 -24.14 -22.56
C PRO A 320 15.25 -24.17 -24.08
#